data_3647b56f429774af338dceb732fc6fee
#
_entry.id   3647b56f429774af338dceb732fc6fee
#
_cell.length_a   1.000
_cell.length_b   1.000
_cell.length_c   1.000
_cell.angle_alpha   90.00
_cell.angle_beta   90.00
_cell.angle_gamma   90.00
#
_symmetry.space_group_name_H-M   'P 1'
#
loop_
_entity.id
_entity.type
_entity.pdbx_description
1 polymer ?
#
loop_
_entity_poly.entity_id
_entity_poly.type
_entity_poly.pdbx_seq_one_letter_code
_entity_poly.pdbx_strand_id
1 'polypeptide(L)'
;MKKLIIPVLAVALILAACGKEAVKPQTVSITLDSNPTTGFSWQVSQSEELFHVETEYIEDKHEEGMVGVGGKETITLTPVKAGKTEVTLTYARPWEGGEQADQIVYVFNIDKNLQVETVDSYSMGVNETLPTPEPEIK
;
A
#
# COMPACT_ATOMS: atom_id res chain seq x y z
N MET A 1 4.85 -63.86 -25.31
CA MET A 1 5.19 -63.15 -25.33
C MET A 1 4.97 -61.87 -25.47
N LYS A 2 4.82 -61.23 -25.17
CA LYS A 2 4.55 -60.19 -25.36
C LYS A 2 4.71 -59.16 -24.58
N LYS A 3 4.98 -58.45 -24.53
CA LYS A 3 5.33 -57.51 -23.97
C LYS A 3 4.73 -56.42 -23.83
N LEU A 4 4.69 -55.80 -23.25
CA LEU A 4 4.15 -54.90 -23.02
C LEU A 4 4.56 -53.74 -22.64
N ILE A 5 4.46 -52.99 -22.45
CA ILE A 5 4.84 -51.94 -22.40
C ILE A 5 4.24 -50.87 -21.86
N ILE A 6 4.40 -50.17 -21.51
CA ILE A 6 3.97 -49.26 -21.04
C ILE A 6 4.15 -48.15 -20.66
N PRO A 7 4.00 -47.58 -20.38
CA PRO A 7 3.89 -46.62 -20.07
C PRO A 7 4.13 -45.49 -19.79
N VAL A 8 4.44 -45.21 -19.91
CA VAL A 8 4.80 -44.12 -20.05
C VAL A 8 4.08 -43.08 -19.55
N LEU A 9 3.11 -43.22 -19.42
CA LEU A 9 2.40 -42.37 -18.98
C LEU A 9 2.74 -41.54 -17.99
N ALA A 10 3.23 -41.82 -17.19
CA ALA A 10 3.49 -41.06 -16.11
C ALA A 10 4.03 -39.74 -16.32
N VAL A 11 4.66 -39.60 -17.29
CA VAL A 11 5.28 -38.42 -17.49
C VAL A 11 4.50 -37.19 -17.62
N ALA A 12 3.47 -37.35 -18.17
CA ALA A 12 2.73 -36.20 -18.49
C ALA A 12 2.34 -35.37 -17.40
N LEU A 13 2.20 -35.97 -16.30
CA LEU A 13 1.75 -35.25 -15.32
C LEU A 13 2.49 -34.19 -14.84
N ILE A 14 3.64 -34.31 -14.80
CA ILE A 14 4.42 -33.39 -14.27
C ILE A 14 4.29 -32.07 -14.82
N LEU A 15 4.05 -32.01 -16.01
CA LEU A 15 4.04 -30.78 -16.63
C LEU A 15 2.99 -29.86 -16.16
N ALA A 16 1.96 -30.37 -15.73
CA ALA A 16 0.89 -29.54 -15.35
C ALA A 16 1.26 -28.68 -14.17
N ALA A 17 2.08 -29.17 -13.35
CA ALA A 17 2.39 -28.45 -12.16
C ALA A 17 3.30 -27.28 -12.43
N CYS A 18 4.06 -27.36 -13.45
CA CYS A 18 5.00 -26.31 -13.72
C CYS A 18 4.38 -25.07 -14.31
N GLY A 19 3.18 -25.16 -14.72
CA GLY A 19 2.56 -24.03 -15.37
C GLY A 19 2.03 -22.97 -14.45
N LYS A 20 2.01 -23.20 -13.17
CA LYS A 20 1.48 -22.21 -12.28
C LYS A 20 2.56 -21.30 -11.75
N GLU A 21 2.60 -20.12 -12.25
CA GLU A 21 3.48 -19.14 -11.67
C GLU A 21 2.86 -18.63 -10.38
N ALA A 22 3.66 -18.48 -9.38
CA ALA A 22 3.20 -17.90 -8.13
C ALA A 22 2.83 -16.44 -8.39
N VAL A 23 1.63 -16.06 -8.02
CA VAL A 23 1.19 -14.68 -8.18
C VAL A 23 1.85 -13.86 -7.07
N LYS A 24 2.58 -12.83 -7.47
CA LYS A 24 3.23 -11.96 -6.51
C LYS A 24 2.23 -11.02 -5.89
N PRO A 25 2.29 -10.77 -4.59
CA PRO A 25 1.45 -9.76 -3.97
C PRO A 25 1.67 -8.40 -4.62
N GLN A 26 0.61 -7.66 -4.83
CA GLN A 26 0.70 -6.30 -5.33
C GLN A 26 1.02 -5.37 -4.18
N THR A 27 1.83 -4.37 -4.45
CA THR A 27 2.18 -3.34 -3.46
C THR A 27 1.45 -2.05 -3.81
N VAL A 28 0.91 -1.40 -2.80
CA VAL A 28 0.24 -0.10 -2.98
C VAL A 28 1.16 1.00 -2.47
N SER A 29 1.37 2.02 -3.28
CA SER A 29 2.21 3.16 -2.93
C SER A 29 1.41 4.44 -3.01
N ILE A 30 1.43 5.23 -1.96
CA ILE A 30 0.73 6.51 -1.88
C ILE A 30 1.76 7.58 -1.50
N THR A 31 1.91 8.59 -2.33
CA THR A 31 2.85 9.68 -2.10
C THR A 31 2.12 10.96 -1.77
N LEU A 32 2.49 11.57 -0.67
CA LEU A 32 1.83 12.75 -0.14
C LEU A 32 2.84 13.86 0.18
N ASP A 33 2.41 15.09 0.08
CA ASP A 33 3.21 16.20 0.54
C ASP A 33 3.30 16.14 2.06
N SER A 34 4.46 16.40 2.60
CA SER A 34 4.70 16.36 4.04
C SER A 34 5.74 17.40 4.44
N ASN A 35 5.62 17.94 5.63
CA ASN A 35 6.61 18.84 6.17
C ASN A 35 6.80 18.58 7.68
N PRO A 36 7.66 17.62 8.02
CA PRO A 36 7.88 17.26 9.42
C PRO A 36 8.43 18.39 10.28
N THR A 37 8.99 19.44 9.68
CA THR A 37 9.52 20.58 10.45
C THR A 37 8.39 21.30 11.19
N THR A 38 7.15 21.14 10.78
CA THR A 38 5.99 21.71 11.43
C THR A 38 5.50 20.85 12.60
N GLY A 39 6.04 19.66 12.76
CA GLY A 39 5.58 18.68 13.74
C GLY A 39 4.45 17.79 13.21
N PHE A 40 3.91 18.09 12.04
CA PHE A 40 2.89 17.25 11.44
C PHE A 40 3.52 16.09 10.67
N SER A 41 2.89 14.95 10.71
CA SER A 41 3.27 13.80 9.91
C SER A 41 2.04 12.96 9.58
N TRP A 42 2.17 12.12 8.57
CA TRP A 42 1.08 11.24 8.18
C TRP A 42 1.07 9.99 9.09
N GLN A 43 -0.06 9.78 9.73
CA GLN A 43 -0.28 8.61 10.57
C GLN A 43 -1.18 7.64 9.80
N VAL A 44 -0.84 6.36 9.81
CA VAL A 44 -1.58 5.34 9.08
C VAL A 44 -2.33 4.44 10.05
N SER A 45 -3.60 4.23 9.80
CA SER A 45 -4.38 3.25 10.55
C SER A 45 -5.20 2.38 9.60
N GLN A 46 -5.49 1.18 9.98
CA GLN A 46 -6.29 0.24 9.20
C GLN A 46 -7.45 -0.25 10.04
N SER A 47 -8.64 -0.36 9.46
CA SER A 47 -9.79 -0.94 10.16
C SER A 47 -9.57 -2.44 10.43
N GLU A 48 -8.87 -3.11 9.51
CA GLU A 48 -8.40 -4.46 9.67
C GLU A 48 -6.93 -4.49 9.24
N GLU A 49 -6.05 -5.13 9.99
CA GLU A 49 -4.63 -5.17 9.69
C GLU A 49 -4.33 -6.18 8.57
N LEU A 50 -4.60 -5.78 7.36
CA LEU A 50 -4.39 -6.60 6.17
C LEU A 50 -3.13 -6.22 5.39
N PHE A 51 -2.51 -5.10 5.74
CA PHE A 51 -1.29 -4.62 5.10
C PHE A 51 -0.14 -4.48 6.09
N HIS A 52 1.04 -4.78 5.63
CA HIS A 52 2.27 -4.33 6.27
C HIS A 52 2.55 -2.92 5.76
N VAL A 53 2.79 -1.98 6.65
CA VAL A 53 2.95 -0.57 6.32
C VAL A 53 4.39 -0.11 6.50
N GLU A 54 4.92 0.56 5.49
CA GLU A 54 6.23 1.21 5.57
C GLU A 54 6.08 2.64 5.09
N THR A 55 6.81 3.56 5.67
CA THR A 55 6.81 4.96 5.27
C THR A 55 8.23 5.45 5.02
N GLU A 56 8.40 6.31 4.03
CA GLU A 56 9.68 6.92 3.72
C GLU A 56 9.47 8.40 3.42
N TYR A 57 10.27 9.25 4.01
CA TYR A 57 10.23 10.68 3.76
C TYR A 57 11.45 11.12 2.96
N ILE A 58 11.23 11.90 1.91
CA ILE A 58 12.29 12.46 1.09
C ILE A 58 12.08 13.98 1.03
N GLU A 59 13.07 14.69 1.54
CA GLU A 59 13.07 16.15 1.56
C GLU A 59 13.21 16.70 0.14
N ASP A 60 12.49 17.77 -0.16
CA ASP A 60 12.59 18.42 -1.46
C ASP A 60 13.96 19.09 -1.61
N LYS A 61 14.44 19.24 -2.81
CA LYS A 61 15.69 19.89 -3.09
C LYS A 61 15.60 21.38 -2.70
N HIS A 62 16.57 21.86 -2.02
CA HIS A 62 16.62 23.25 -1.57
C HIS A 62 18.06 23.77 -1.50
N GLU A 63 18.18 25.08 -1.40
CA GLU A 63 19.49 25.69 -1.23
C GLU A 63 20.00 25.47 0.19
N GLU A 64 21.32 25.41 0.32
CA GLU A 64 21.98 25.23 1.61
C GLU A 64 21.59 26.37 2.57
N GLY A 65 21.24 26.02 3.79
CA GLY A 65 20.87 26.99 4.82
C GLY A 65 19.37 27.28 4.90
N MET A 66 18.57 26.78 3.99
CA MET A 66 17.13 26.93 4.09
C MET A 66 16.57 26.01 5.19
N VAL A 67 15.61 26.54 5.96
CA VAL A 67 14.94 25.78 7.02
C VAL A 67 13.45 25.70 6.71
N GLY A 68 12.76 24.76 7.30
CA GLY A 68 11.32 24.61 7.10
C GLY A 68 10.93 24.03 5.75
N VAL A 69 11.86 23.40 5.06
CA VAL A 69 11.60 22.82 3.74
C VAL A 69 10.77 21.55 3.87
N GLY A 70 9.73 21.45 3.05
CA GLY A 70 8.91 20.24 2.97
C GLY A 70 9.49 19.18 2.07
N GLY A 71 8.75 18.15 1.86
CA GLY A 71 9.13 17.03 1.00
C GLY A 71 7.94 16.13 0.70
N LYS A 72 8.26 14.90 0.34
CA LYS A 72 7.26 13.87 0.02
C LYS A 72 7.41 12.70 0.98
N GLU A 73 6.27 12.24 1.46
CA GLU A 73 6.22 11.03 2.25
C GLU A 73 5.52 9.96 1.41
N THR A 74 6.18 8.82 1.23
CA THR A 74 5.64 7.69 0.49
C THR A 74 5.24 6.61 1.48
N ILE A 75 3.98 6.21 1.43
CA ILE A 75 3.44 5.16 2.26
C ILE A 75 3.28 3.93 1.38
N THR A 76 3.95 2.86 1.75
CA THR A 76 3.92 1.59 1.02
C THR A 76 3.13 0.56 1.82
N LEU A 77 2.09 0.01 1.21
CA LEU A 77 1.24 -0.98 1.80
C LEU A 77 1.44 -2.31 1.08
N THR A 78 1.91 -3.31 1.80
CA THR A 78 2.11 -4.65 1.25
C THR A 78 1.05 -5.57 1.83
N PRO A 79 0.16 -6.15 1.01
CA PRO A 79 -0.90 -7.00 1.53
C PRO A 79 -0.34 -8.29 2.11
N VAL A 80 -0.81 -8.66 3.28
CA VAL A 80 -0.38 -9.88 3.97
C VAL A 80 -1.55 -10.83 4.21
N LYS A 81 -2.78 -10.37 4.00
CA LYS A 81 -3.96 -11.16 4.24
C LYS A 81 -5.10 -10.66 3.34
N ALA A 82 -5.90 -11.57 2.86
CA ALA A 82 -7.08 -11.25 2.06
C ALA A 82 -8.20 -10.66 2.91
N GLY A 83 -9.01 -9.81 2.34
CA GLY A 83 -10.15 -9.19 3.00
C GLY A 83 -10.39 -7.76 2.53
N LYS A 84 -11.24 -7.05 3.24
CA LYS A 84 -11.54 -5.66 2.95
C LYS A 84 -11.12 -4.82 4.14
N THR A 85 -10.44 -3.72 3.89
CA THR A 85 -9.98 -2.82 4.94
C THR A 85 -10.08 -1.36 4.51
N GLU A 86 -10.30 -0.47 5.46
CA GLU A 86 -10.19 0.94 5.25
C GLU A 86 -8.85 1.39 5.81
N VAL A 87 -8.06 2.05 5.00
CA VAL A 87 -6.79 2.62 5.42
C VAL A 87 -7.00 4.13 5.54
N THR A 88 -6.80 4.65 6.72
CA THR A 88 -6.95 6.08 7.00
C THR A 88 -5.58 6.71 7.21
N LEU A 89 -5.30 7.74 6.43
CA LEU A 89 -4.10 8.53 6.56
C LEU A 89 -4.48 9.84 7.23
N THR A 90 -3.92 10.11 8.39
CA THR A 90 -4.23 11.33 9.15
C THR A 90 -2.99 12.22 9.23
N TYR A 91 -3.10 13.43 8.75
CA TYR A 91 -2.02 14.41 8.87
C TYR A 91 -2.19 15.11 10.22
N ALA A 92 -1.33 14.80 11.14
CA ALA A 92 -1.47 15.22 12.53
C ALA A 92 -0.14 15.40 13.24
N ARG A 93 -0.18 16.12 14.31
CA ARG A 93 0.91 16.16 15.30
C ARG A 93 0.70 14.96 16.22
N PRO A 94 1.65 14.02 16.30
CA PRO A 94 1.42 12.71 16.94
C PRO A 94 1.51 12.70 18.47
N TRP A 95 1.51 13.85 19.13
CA TRP A 95 1.51 13.89 20.58
C TRP A 95 0.10 14.16 21.12
N GLU A 96 -0.09 13.83 22.38
CA GLU A 96 -1.38 14.00 23.02
C GLU A 96 -1.84 15.47 22.94
N GLY A 97 -3.06 15.69 22.49
CA GLY A 97 -3.59 17.03 22.27
C GLY A 97 -3.11 17.69 20.98
N GLY A 98 -2.39 16.96 20.15
CA GLY A 98 -1.95 17.48 18.86
C GLY A 98 -3.08 17.73 17.88
N GLU A 99 -2.89 18.69 16.99
CA GLU A 99 -3.89 19.03 15.99
C GLU A 99 -3.94 17.97 14.89
N GLN A 100 -5.14 17.70 14.41
CA GLN A 100 -5.39 16.93 13.21
C GLN A 100 -5.84 17.90 12.12
N ALA A 101 -5.17 17.87 11.00
CA ALA A 101 -5.50 18.76 9.90
C ALA A 101 -6.38 18.10 8.85
N ASP A 102 -5.95 17.00 8.32
CA ASP A 102 -6.62 16.35 7.19
C ASP A 102 -6.60 14.83 7.33
N GLN A 103 -7.60 14.19 6.74
CA GLN A 103 -7.65 12.73 6.67
C GLN A 103 -7.99 12.30 5.25
N ILE A 104 -7.35 11.23 4.81
CA ILE A 104 -7.64 10.59 3.54
C ILE A 104 -7.95 9.13 3.83
N VAL A 105 -9.04 8.65 3.29
CA VAL A 105 -9.46 7.27 3.51
C VAL A 105 -9.47 6.53 2.18
N TYR A 106 -8.85 5.37 2.16
CA TYR A 106 -8.87 4.46 1.02
C TYR A 106 -9.55 3.18 1.46
N VAL A 107 -10.48 2.68 0.67
CA VAL A 107 -11.09 1.39 0.91
C VAL A 107 -10.51 0.39 -0.08
N PHE A 108 -9.84 -0.63 0.42
CA PHE A 108 -9.20 -1.64 -0.40
C PHE A 108 -9.85 -3.00 -0.22
N ASN A 109 -9.90 -3.75 -1.29
CA ASN A 109 -10.26 -5.16 -1.27
C ASN A 109 -9.04 -5.97 -1.70
N ILE A 110 -8.65 -6.95 -0.91
CA ILE A 110 -7.51 -7.82 -1.19
C ILE A 110 -8.03 -9.23 -1.43
N ASP A 111 -7.75 -9.78 -2.58
CA ASP A 111 -8.21 -11.13 -2.90
C ASP A 111 -7.28 -12.22 -2.31
N LYS A 112 -7.66 -13.46 -2.50
CA LYS A 112 -6.89 -14.61 -1.98
C LYS A 112 -5.48 -14.73 -2.56
N ASN A 113 -5.21 -14.07 -3.68
CA ASN A 113 -3.90 -14.04 -4.30
C ASN A 113 -3.12 -12.78 -3.93
N LEU A 114 -3.61 -12.03 -2.93
CA LEU A 114 -3.03 -10.78 -2.47
C LEU A 114 -2.95 -9.71 -3.57
N GLN A 115 -3.93 -9.72 -4.45
CA GLN A 115 -4.12 -8.67 -5.43
C GLN A 115 -5.05 -7.62 -4.84
N VAL A 116 -4.76 -6.36 -5.04
CA VAL A 116 -5.41 -5.24 -4.39
C VAL A 116 -6.26 -4.45 -5.36
N GLU A 117 -7.48 -4.13 -4.94
CA GLU A 117 -8.37 -3.26 -5.68
C GLU A 117 -8.75 -2.09 -4.78
N THR A 118 -8.69 -0.87 -5.32
CA THR A 118 -9.18 0.32 -4.64
C THR A 118 -10.68 0.42 -4.92
N VAL A 119 -11.47 0.25 -3.89
CA VAL A 119 -12.92 0.27 -4.01
C VAL A 119 -13.46 1.68 -3.89
N ASP A 120 -12.87 2.48 -3.05
CA ASP A 120 -13.28 3.86 -2.83
C ASP A 120 -12.14 4.67 -2.23
N SER A 121 -12.20 5.99 -2.37
CA SER A 121 -11.25 6.90 -1.74
C SER A 121 -11.92 8.26 -1.55
N TYR A 122 -11.69 8.87 -0.42
CA TYR A 122 -12.23 10.20 -0.13
C TYR A 122 -11.37 10.92 0.91
N SER A 123 -11.47 12.22 0.95
CA SER A 123 -10.76 13.03 1.93
C SER A 123 -11.75 13.74 2.85
N MET A 124 -11.32 13.95 4.08
CA MET A 124 -12.10 14.67 5.09
C MET A 124 -11.15 15.61 5.79
N GLY A 125 -11.58 16.78 6.19
CA GLY A 125 -10.73 17.68 6.96
C GLY A 125 -11.08 19.14 6.82
N VAL A 126 -10.17 19.95 7.28
CA VAL A 126 -10.36 21.39 7.32
C VAL A 126 -10.27 22.01 5.93
N ASN A 127 -9.55 21.36 5.05
CA ASN A 127 -9.41 21.80 3.67
C ASN A 127 -10.15 20.86 2.73
N GLU A 128 -11.33 21.29 2.32
CA GLU A 128 -12.14 20.52 1.36
C GLU A 128 -11.46 20.32 0.00
N THR A 129 -10.34 20.99 -0.21
CA THR A 129 -9.62 20.96 -1.48
C THR A 129 -8.40 20.05 -1.47
N LEU A 130 -8.19 19.27 -0.40
CA LEU A 130 -7.05 18.39 -0.37
C LEU A 130 -7.21 17.30 -1.44
N PRO A 131 -6.30 17.21 -2.39
CA PRO A 131 -6.42 16.19 -3.42
C PRO A 131 -6.21 14.81 -2.78
N THR A 132 -7.04 13.86 -3.17
CA THR A 132 -6.88 12.48 -2.77
C THR A 132 -6.00 11.82 -3.82
N PRO A 133 -4.72 11.57 -3.53
CA PRO A 133 -3.84 10.98 -4.52
C PRO A 133 -4.30 9.56 -4.89
N GLU A 134 -4.18 9.23 -6.16
CA GLU A 134 -4.49 7.89 -6.60
C GLU A 134 -3.38 6.93 -6.13
N PRO A 135 -3.73 5.83 -5.50
CA PRO A 135 -2.72 4.86 -5.09
C PRO A 135 -2.12 4.15 -6.30
N GLU A 136 -0.81 3.99 -6.29
CA GLU A 136 -0.10 3.28 -7.33
C GLU A 136 -0.05 1.81 -6.95
N ILE A 137 -0.66 0.94 -7.72
CA ILE A 137 -0.68 -0.50 -7.44
C ILE A 137 0.22 -1.20 -8.44
N LYS A 138 1.22 -1.89 -7.95
CA LYS A 138 2.18 -2.59 -8.79
C LYS A 138 2.30 -4.06 -8.44
#